data_07e1878e15218f13f2d39fc34a4667b2
#
_entry.id   07e1878e15218f13f2d39fc34a4667b2
#
_cell.length_a   1.000
_cell.length_b   1.000
_cell.length_c   1.000
_cell.angle_alpha   90.00
_cell.angle_beta   90.00
_cell.angle_gamma   90.00
#
_symmetry.space_group_name_H-M   'P 1'
#
loop_
_entity.id
_entity.type
_entity.pdbx_description
1 polymer ?
#
loop_
_entity_poly.entity_id
_entity_poly.type
_entity_poly.pdbx_seq_one_letter_code
_entity_poly.pdbx_strand_id
1 'polypeptide(L)'
;TETVWPNVTVKAHSSQTVTVTVDASKFAEELTKLMPNGYFLEGFVRFVDPADDGDVVSIPFMGFRGSFQDIPAVEKPIYNLVREGKSGFYYDVPETKHVPSNANVTSLVSNTNDVLYTTAKKETAERSPIVLGTVETPEGLNVLHLDADGNVRLAISPDGDGNKDYVQYRAVV
;
A
#
# COMPACT_ATOMS: atom_id res chain seq x y z
N THR A 1 6.65 22.88 -7.15
CA THR A 1 7.50 23.87 -7.88
C THR A 1 6.65 24.50 -8.93
N GLU A 2 6.60 25.84 -8.96
CA GLU A 2 5.92 26.61 -9.99
C GLU A 2 6.95 27.05 -11.03
N THR A 3 6.64 26.84 -12.31
CA THR A 3 7.45 27.34 -13.43
C THR A 3 6.63 28.37 -14.17
N VAL A 4 7.14 29.60 -14.23
CA VAL A 4 6.52 30.70 -14.98
C VAL A 4 7.04 30.69 -16.41
N TRP A 5 6.12 30.78 -17.37
CA TRP A 5 6.38 30.71 -18.80
C TRP A 5 6.15 32.06 -19.47
N PRO A 6 6.73 32.33 -20.64
CA PRO A 6 6.51 33.58 -21.30
C PRO A 6 5.07 33.78 -21.73
N ASN A 7 4.64 35.03 -21.81
CA ASN A 7 3.29 35.37 -22.19
C ASN A 7 2.96 34.87 -23.61
N VAL A 8 1.74 34.44 -23.80
CA VAL A 8 1.18 34.01 -25.09
C VAL A 8 0.09 35.00 -25.47
N THR A 9 0.21 35.59 -26.66
CA THR A 9 -0.80 36.52 -27.17
C THR A 9 -1.76 35.82 -28.11
N VAL A 10 -3.03 35.82 -27.75
CA VAL A 10 -4.12 35.31 -28.59
C VAL A 10 -4.88 36.50 -29.19
N LYS A 11 -4.93 36.59 -30.54
CA LYS A 11 -5.68 37.63 -31.21
C LYS A 11 -7.18 37.41 -31.06
N ALA A 12 -7.95 38.50 -31.10
CA ALA A 12 -9.41 38.40 -31.09
C ALA A 12 -9.93 37.46 -32.19
N HIS A 13 -10.90 36.66 -31.87
CA HIS A 13 -11.52 35.66 -32.76
C HIS A 13 -10.53 34.62 -33.35
N SER A 14 -9.42 34.36 -32.64
CA SER A 14 -8.43 33.36 -33.06
C SER A 14 -8.14 32.35 -31.93
N SER A 15 -7.43 31.29 -32.27
CA SER A 15 -6.95 30.30 -31.29
C SER A 15 -5.43 30.14 -31.39
N GLN A 16 -4.81 29.80 -30.28
CA GLN A 16 -3.38 29.51 -30.22
C GLN A 16 -3.18 28.17 -29.52
N THR A 17 -2.38 27.30 -30.14
CA THR A 17 -1.99 26.04 -29.48
C THR A 17 -0.75 26.27 -28.64
N VAL A 18 -0.79 25.89 -27.40
CA VAL A 18 0.35 25.89 -26.46
C VAL A 18 0.70 24.47 -26.08
N THR A 19 1.93 24.06 -26.29
CA THR A 19 2.45 22.78 -25.87
C THR A 19 3.23 22.93 -24.55
N VAL A 20 2.81 22.24 -23.53
CA VAL A 20 3.47 22.22 -22.24
C VAL A 20 4.10 20.87 -22.03
N THR A 21 5.41 20.84 -21.77
CA THR A 21 6.13 19.61 -21.43
C THR A 21 6.50 19.63 -19.96
N VAL A 22 6.08 18.60 -19.23
CA VAL A 22 6.44 18.42 -17.82
C VAL A 22 7.58 17.42 -17.75
N ASP A 23 8.76 17.88 -17.32
CA ASP A 23 9.93 17.02 -17.12
C ASP A 23 10.06 16.64 -15.64
N ALA A 24 9.79 15.39 -15.34
CA ALA A 24 9.93 14.79 -14.02
C ALA A 24 11.22 13.97 -13.86
N SER A 25 12.13 14.01 -14.83
CA SER A 25 13.34 13.17 -14.85
C SER A 25 14.21 13.34 -13.60
N LYS A 26 14.29 14.56 -13.06
CA LYS A 26 15.07 14.89 -11.85
C LYS A 26 14.63 14.11 -10.59
N PHE A 27 13.37 13.71 -10.54
CA PHE A 27 12.78 13.02 -9.38
C PHE A 27 12.49 11.54 -9.66
N ALA A 28 12.72 11.11 -10.91
CA ALA A 28 12.29 9.78 -11.37
C ALA A 28 12.95 8.64 -10.60
N GLU A 29 14.22 8.77 -10.25
CA GLU A 29 14.95 7.75 -9.50
C GLU A 29 14.42 7.63 -8.07
N GLU A 30 14.28 8.74 -7.36
CA GLU A 30 13.78 8.80 -6.00
C GLU A 30 12.32 8.32 -5.92
N LEU A 31 11.46 8.83 -6.83
CA LEU A 31 10.06 8.43 -6.86
C LEU A 31 9.88 6.94 -7.21
N THR A 32 10.69 6.39 -8.10
CA THR A 32 10.63 4.95 -8.43
C THR A 32 11.09 4.08 -7.26
N LYS A 33 12.03 4.57 -6.45
CA LYS A 33 12.46 3.86 -5.24
C LYS A 33 11.38 3.84 -4.17
N LEU A 34 10.68 4.97 -3.98
CA LEU A 34 9.59 5.09 -3.01
C LEU A 34 8.30 4.42 -3.48
N MET A 35 8.03 4.44 -4.77
CA MET A 35 6.80 3.94 -5.39
C MET A 35 7.14 2.99 -6.55
N PRO A 36 7.63 1.77 -6.26
CA PRO A 36 8.11 0.83 -7.27
C PRO A 36 7.02 0.34 -8.22
N ASN A 37 5.76 0.40 -7.82
CA ASN A 37 4.60 0.00 -8.62
C ASN A 37 4.13 1.08 -9.59
N GLY A 38 4.81 2.23 -9.62
CA GLY A 38 4.43 3.37 -10.41
C GLY A 38 3.78 4.49 -9.58
N TYR A 39 3.64 5.65 -10.19
CA TYR A 39 3.11 6.84 -9.52
C TYR A 39 2.44 7.77 -10.50
N PHE A 40 1.51 8.55 -9.99
CA PHE A 40 0.86 9.61 -10.73
C PHE A 40 1.67 10.91 -10.64
N LEU A 41 1.72 11.60 -11.77
CA LEU A 41 2.19 12.99 -11.87
C LEU A 41 0.98 13.84 -12.21
N GLU A 42 0.66 14.77 -11.34
CA GLU A 42 -0.49 15.65 -11.51
C GLU A 42 -0.12 17.12 -11.29
N GLY A 43 -0.90 17.99 -11.86
CA GLY A 43 -0.71 19.42 -11.73
C GLY A 43 -1.73 20.23 -12.52
N PHE A 44 -1.48 21.52 -12.58
CA PHE A 44 -2.33 22.46 -13.30
C PHE A 44 -1.49 23.33 -14.22
N VAL A 45 -1.94 23.50 -15.45
CA VAL A 45 -1.50 24.58 -16.33
C VAL A 45 -2.45 25.75 -16.10
N ARG A 46 -1.92 26.88 -15.69
CA ARG A 46 -2.68 28.09 -15.40
C ARG A 46 -2.41 29.17 -16.44
N PHE A 47 -3.46 29.72 -16.99
CA PHE A 47 -3.40 30.90 -17.84
C PHE A 47 -3.94 32.07 -17.02
N VAL A 48 -3.11 33.04 -16.80
CA VAL A 48 -3.40 34.26 -16.04
C VAL A 48 -3.40 35.42 -16.97
N ASP A 49 -4.48 36.21 -17.03
CA ASP A 49 -4.47 37.47 -17.76
C ASP A 49 -3.76 38.53 -16.89
N PRO A 50 -2.63 39.08 -17.34
CA PRO A 50 -1.92 40.07 -16.55
C PRO A 50 -2.61 41.43 -16.51
N ALA A 51 -3.63 41.65 -17.36
CA ALA A 51 -4.40 42.91 -17.41
C ALA A 51 -5.69 42.85 -16.57
N ASP A 52 -6.16 41.65 -16.22
CA ASP A 52 -7.37 41.41 -15.46
C ASP A 52 -7.01 40.76 -14.12
N ASP A 53 -7.23 41.48 -13.06
CA ASP A 53 -6.76 41.19 -11.67
C ASP A 53 -7.30 39.89 -11.08
N GLY A 54 -7.67 38.87 -11.87
CA GLY A 54 -8.06 37.65 -11.28
C GLY A 54 -8.61 36.50 -12.13
N ASP A 55 -8.86 36.66 -13.38
CA ASP A 55 -9.38 35.56 -14.18
C ASP A 55 -8.26 34.56 -14.52
N VAL A 56 -8.29 33.43 -13.83
CA VAL A 56 -7.34 32.33 -14.04
C VAL A 56 -8.08 31.14 -14.64
N VAL A 57 -7.68 30.76 -15.84
CA VAL A 57 -8.11 29.49 -16.42
C VAL A 57 -7.11 28.41 -16.03
N SER A 58 -7.56 27.41 -15.31
CA SER A 58 -6.75 26.28 -14.85
C SER A 58 -7.14 25.01 -15.57
N ILE A 59 -6.18 24.33 -16.18
CA ILE A 59 -6.37 23.06 -16.87
C ILE A 59 -5.58 22.00 -16.09
N PRO A 60 -6.25 21.00 -15.49
CA PRO A 60 -5.55 19.92 -14.83
C PRO A 60 -4.86 19.01 -15.85
N PHE A 61 -3.70 18.47 -15.48
CA PHE A 61 -3.09 17.36 -16.19
C PHE A 61 -2.76 16.23 -15.22
N MET A 62 -2.81 15.01 -15.71
CA MET A 62 -2.42 13.83 -14.97
C MET A 62 -1.73 12.86 -15.93
N GLY A 63 -0.62 12.31 -15.50
CA GLY A 63 0.08 11.23 -16.16
C GLY A 63 0.46 10.14 -15.19
N PHE A 64 0.57 8.92 -15.66
CA PHE A 64 1.06 7.80 -14.87
C PHE A 64 2.43 7.37 -15.38
N ARG A 65 3.38 7.23 -14.46
CA ARG A 65 4.68 6.61 -14.76
C ARG A 65 4.70 5.21 -14.17
N GLY A 66 4.78 4.23 -15.05
CA GLY A 66 4.75 2.80 -14.73
C GLY A 66 3.93 2.05 -15.77
N SER A 67 3.70 0.78 -15.53
CA SER A 67 2.80 -0.05 -16.33
C SER A 67 1.73 -0.63 -15.42
N PHE A 68 0.47 -0.38 -15.72
CA PHE A 68 -0.63 -0.98 -14.98
C PHE A 68 -0.66 -2.50 -15.10
N GLN A 69 -0.08 -3.07 -16.16
CA GLN A 69 0.01 -4.51 -16.35
C GLN A 69 1.07 -5.15 -15.47
N ASP A 70 2.05 -4.37 -15.01
CA ASP A 70 3.13 -4.85 -14.15
C ASP A 70 2.76 -4.74 -12.66
N ILE A 71 1.66 -4.06 -12.34
CA ILE A 71 1.15 -3.97 -10.97
C ILE A 71 0.53 -5.32 -10.60
N PRO A 72 1.02 -6.01 -9.57
CA PRO A 72 0.45 -7.27 -9.16
C PRO A 72 -0.99 -7.06 -8.67
N ALA A 73 -1.92 -7.84 -9.22
CA ALA A 73 -3.33 -7.79 -8.81
C ALA A 73 -3.54 -8.36 -7.39
N VAL A 74 -2.62 -9.19 -6.92
CA VAL A 74 -2.64 -9.78 -5.58
C VAL A 74 -1.29 -9.52 -4.93
N GLU A 75 -1.32 -9.05 -3.70
CA GLU A 75 -0.12 -8.84 -2.91
C GLU A 75 0.64 -10.15 -2.67
N LYS A 76 1.97 -10.10 -2.66
CA LYS A 76 2.79 -11.23 -2.26
C LYS A 76 2.48 -11.65 -0.82
N PRO A 77 2.48 -12.95 -0.50
CA PRO A 77 2.32 -13.41 0.86
C PRO A 77 3.33 -12.77 1.81
N ILE A 78 2.87 -12.44 3.03
CA ILE A 78 3.70 -11.84 4.09
C ILE A 78 5.01 -12.59 4.31
N TYR A 79 5.00 -13.90 4.16
CA TYR A 79 6.17 -14.76 4.29
C TYR A 79 7.28 -14.43 3.29
N ASN A 80 6.88 -14.10 2.05
CA ASN A 80 7.81 -13.69 1.00
C ASN A 80 8.30 -12.26 1.22
N LEU A 81 7.39 -11.36 1.63
CA LEU A 81 7.74 -9.97 1.92
C LEU A 81 8.80 -9.88 3.03
N VAL A 82 8.61 -10.62 4.12
CA VAL A 82 9.58 -10.67 5.24
C VAL A 82 10.93 -11.21 4.78
N ARG A 83 10.95 -12.28 3.98
CA ARG A 83 12.20 -12.85 3.46
C ARG A 83 12.93 -11.91 2.50
N GLU A 84 12.19 -11.15 1.70
CA GLU A 84 12.72 -10.18 0.74
C GLU A 84 13.04 -8.82 1.39
N GLY A 85 12.65 -8.59 2.64
CA GLY A 85 12.78 -7.30 3.32
C GLY A 85 11.94 -6.20 2.69
N LYS A 86 10.73 -6.55 2.20
CA LYS A 86 9.83 -5.64 1.50
C LYS A 86 8.54 -5.43 2.27
N SER A 87 7.94 -4.27 2.07
CA SER A 87 6.60 -3.95 2.56
C SER A 87 5.51 -4.49 1.63
N GLY A 88 4.31 -4.66 2.18
CA GLY A 88 3.09 -4.96 1.44
C GLY A 88 2.40 -3.72 0.87
N PHE A 89 1.19 -3.88 0.33
CA PHE A 89 0.40 -2.77 -0.19
C PHE A 89 -0.07 -1.83 0.93
N TYR A 90 -0.45 -2.39 2.06
CA TYR A 90 -1.05 -1.66 3.19
C TYR A 90 -0.36 -1.93 4.52
N TYR A 91 0.72 -2.70 4.52
CA TYR A 91 1.37 -3.12 5.73
C TYR A 91 2.89 -3.11 5.59
N ASP A 92 3.53 -2.29 6.39
CA ASP A 92 4.97 -2.32 6.53
C ASP A 92 5.35 -3.39 7.55
N VAL A 93 6.20 -4.33 7.15
CA VAL A 93 6.71 -5.35 8.05
C VAL A 93 7.67 -4.70 9.04
N PRO A 94 7.32 -4.62 10.34
CA PRO A 94 8.22 -4.03 11.31
C PRO A 94 9.44 -4.91 11.54
N GLU A 95 10.53 -4.34 12.04
CA GLU A 95 11.75 -5.09 12.39
C GLU A 95 11.44 -6.22 13.38
N THR A 96 10.50 -6.03 14.28
CA THR A 96 9.99 -7.03 15.22
C THR A 96 9.24 -8.18 14.56
N LYS A 97 8.92 -8.08 13.27
CA LYS A 97 8.11 -9.06 12.51
C LYS A 97 6.72 -9.31 13.13
N HIS A 98 6.21 -8.32 13.86
CA HIS A 98 4.88 -8.38 14.45
C HIS A 98 3.82 -8.34 13.33
N VAL A 99 2.88 -9.30 13.37
CA VAL A 99 1.75 -9.39 12.44
C VAL A 99 0.47 -9.52 13.27
N PRO A 100 -0.23 -8.43 13.54
CA PRO A 100 -1.49 -8.49 14.26
C PRO A 100 -2.53 -9.30 13.48
N SER A 101 -3.46 -9.91 14.18
CA SER A 101 -4.52 -10.75 13.58
C SER A 101 -5.38 -10.02 12.55
N ASN A 102 -5.53 -8.70 12.73
CA ASN A 102 -6.26 -7.81 11.82
C ASN A 102 -5.38 -7.15 10.76
N ALA A 103 -4.10 -7.52 10.66
CA ALA A 103 -3.22 -6.96 9.63
C ALA A 103 -3.76 -7.23 8.24
N ASN A 104 -3.76 -6.19 7.40
CA ASN A 104 -4.20 -6.29 6.01
C ASN A 104 -3.03 -6.80 5.14
N VAL A 105 -2.80 -8.10 5.20
CA VAL A 105 -1.70 -8.79 4.51
C VAL A 105 -2.19 -10.06 3.84
N THR A 106 -1.62 -10.38 2.70
CA THR A 106 -1.83 -11.69 2.06
C THR A 106 -1.12 -12.76 2.88
N SER A 107 -1.87 -13.73 3.35
CA SER A 107 -1.39 -14.75 4.29
C SER A 107 -2.24 -16.00 4.31
N LEU A 108 -1.73 -17.03 4.95
CA LEU A 108 -2.51 -18.17 5.41
C LEU A 108 -3.03 -17.87 6.81
N VAL A 109 -4.31 -18.09 7.03
CA VAL A 109 -4.95 -17.84 8.32
C VAL A 109 -5.67 -19.09 8.80
N SER A 110 -5.86 -19.19 10.10
CA SER A 110 -6.61 -20.25 10.77
C SER A 110 -7.42 -19.68 11.91
N ASN A 111 -8.24 -20.52 12.52
CA ASN A 111 -8.94 -20.19 13.76
C ASN A 111 -8.00 -20.22 14.98
N THR A 112 -8.42 -19.55 16.02
CA THR A 112 -7.84 -19.68 17.37
C THR A 112 -8.95 -19.72 18.40
N ASN A 113 -8.72 -20.44 19.49
CA ASN A 113 -9.61 -20.47 20.65
C ASN A 113 -9.47 -19.23 21.55
N ASP A 114 -8.47 -18.38 21.28
CA ASP A 114 -8.24 -17.20 22.07
C ASP A 114 -9.44 -16.27 22.00
N VAL A 115 -10.14 -16.18 23.10
CA VAL A 115 -11.23 -15.23 23.30
C VAL A 115 -10.58 -13.89 23.59
N LEU A 116 -10.68 -12.95 22.64
CA LEU A 116 -10.34 -11.57 22.90
C LEU A 116 -11.30 -11.02 23.95
N TYR A 117 -10.87 -11.00 25.20
CA TYR A 117 -11.60 -10.33 26.28
C TYR A 117 -11.50 -8.82 26.07
N THR A 118 -12.53 -8.22 25.49
CA THR A 118 -12.69 -6.77 25.68
C THR A 118 -13.21 -6.56 27.11
N THR A 119 -12.47 -5.84 27.91
CA THR A 119 -12.68 -5.60 29.34
C THR A 119 -14.00 -4.88 29.70
N ALA A 120 -14.89 -4.63 28.78
CA ALA A 120 -16.09 -3.84 29.02
C ALA A 120 -17.41 -4.60 28.94
N LYS A 121 -17.51 -5.74 28.26
CA LYS A 121 -18.72 -6.57 28.21
C LYS A 121 -18.35 -8.03 27.89
N LYS A 122 -18.99 -8.98 28.58
CA LYS A 122 -19.00 -10.42 28.26
C LYS A 122 -19.77 -10.70 26.95
N GLU A 123 -19.39 -10.05 25.88
CA GLU A 123 -19.86 -10.41 24.56
C GLU A 123 -18.81 -11.35 23.98
N THR A 124 -19.27 -12.52 23.53
CA THR A 124 -18.48 -13.49 22.79
C THR A 124 -17.78 -12.78 21.64
N ALA A 125 -16.51 -12.45 21.85
CA ALA A 125 -15.69 -11.87 20.78
C ALA A 125 -15.67 -12.86 19.63
N GLU A 126 -15.93 -12.37 18.41
CA GLU A 126 -15.70 -13.13 17.20
C GLU A 126 -14.27 -13.67 17.22
N ARG A 127 -14.12 -14.96 16.98
CA ARG A 127 -12.80 -15.60 16.91
C ARG A 127 -12.03 -14.96 15.78
N SER A 128 -11.09 -14.10 16.10
CA SER A 128 -10.25 -13.47 15.09
C SER A 128 -9.34 -14.52 14.47
N PRO A 129 -9.25 -14.60 13.13
CA PRO A 129 -8.32 -15.52 12.49
C PRO A 129 -6.89 -15.13 12.85
N ILE A 130 -6.06 -16.12 13.15
CA ILE A 130 -4.63 -15.95 13.36
C ILE A 130 -3.88 -16.14 12.04
N VAL A 131 -2.86 -15.32 11.80
CA VAL A 131 -1.93 -15.55 10.70
C VAL A 131 -1.05 -16.74 11.03
N LEU A 132 -1.08 -17.79 10.22
CA LEU A 132 -0.26 -18.97 10.41
C LEU A 132 1.24 -18.64 10.32
N GLY A 133 2.05 -19.36 11.10
CA GLY A 133 3.48 -19.11 11.19
C GLY A 133 3.85 -18.01 12.17
N THR A 134 2.89 -17.49 12.93
CA THR A 134 3.16 -16.59 14.06
C THR A 134 3.20 -17.35 15.37
N VAL A 135 3.97 -16.81 16.31
CA VAL A 135 4.01 -17.21 17.72
C VAL A 135 3.75 -15.97 18.58
N GLU A 136 3.08 -16.19 19.71
CA GLU A 136 2.85 -15.12 20.67
C GLU A 136 4.09 -14.91 21.53
N THR A 137 4.51 -13.64 21.66
CA THR A 137 5.60 -13.27 22.59
C THR A 137 5.07 -13.13 24.00
N PRO A 138 5.94 -13.08 25.03
CA PRO A 138 5.52 -12.85 26.42
C PRO A 138 4.72 -11.56 26.62
N GLU A 139 4.90 -10.58 25.73
CA GLU A 139 4.18 -9.29 25.73
C GLU A 139 2.82 -9.37 24.99
N GLY A 140 2.41 -10.54 24.52
CA GLY A 140 1.14 -10.74 23.82
C GLY A 140 1.14 -10.32 22.34
N LEU A 141 2.30 -10.22 21.72
CA LEU A 141 2.43 -9.86 20.30
C LEU A 141 2.59 -11.11 19.44
N ASN A 142 1.84 -11.20 18.35
CA ASN A 142 2.04 -12.25 17.35
C ASN A 142 3.19 -11.86 16.40
N VAL A 143 4.26 -12.61 16.40
CA VAL A 143 5.42 -12.39 15.53
C VAL A 143 5.67 -13.60 14.64
N LEU A 144 6.17 -13.37 13.41
CA LEU A 144 6.52 -14.46 12.52
C LEU A 144 7.69 -15.27 13.08
N HIS A 145 7.47 -16.58 13.18
CA HIS A 145 8.51 -17.53 13.63
C HIS A 145 9.32 -18.01 12.45
N LEU A 146 10.55 -17.55 12.36
CA LEU A 146 11.49 -17.93 11.32
C LEU A 146 12.44 -19.02 11.85
N ASP A 147 12.76 -19.99 10.98
CA ASP A 147 13.86 -20.92 11.23
C ASP A 147 15.23 -20.28 10.94
N ALA A 148 16.32 -21.06 11.11
CA ALA A 148 17.68 -20.58 10.88
C ALA A 148 17.94 -20.14 9.42
N ASP A 149 17.17 -20.67 8.48
CA ASP A 149 17.26 -20.35 7.05
C ASP A 149 16.35 -19.19 6.64
N GLY A 150 15.62 -18.60 7.59
CA GLY A 150 14.69 -17.51 7.36
C GLY A 150 13.32 -17.92 6.80
N ASN A 151 13.00 -19.22 6.83
CA ASN A 151 11.68 -19.70 6.41
C ASN A 151 10.70 -19.66 7.58
N VAL A 152 9.43 -19.36 7.27
CA VAL A 152 8.36 -19.38 8.26
C VAL A 152 7.90 -20.80 8.52
N ARG A 153 7.82 -21.21 9.78
CA ARG A 153 7.26 -22.50 10.18
C ARG A 153 5.74 -22.43 10.19
N LEU A 154 5.12 -23.10 9.24
CA LEU A 154 3.66 -23.24 9.18
C LEU A 154 3.25 -24.57 9.83
N ALA A 155 2.27 -24.52 10.73
CA ALA A 155 1.71 -25.70 11.37
C ALA A 155 0.20 -25.52 11.54
N ILE A 156 -0.53 -26.64 11.37
CA ILE A 156 -1.94 -26.79 11.68
C ILE A 156 -2.11 -28.01 12.57
N SER A 157 -3.19 -28.06 13.34
CA SER A 157 -3.55 -29.16 14.24
C SER A 157 -5.04 -29.47 14.06
N PRO A 158 -5.41 -30.26 13.04
CA PRO A 158 -6.80 -30.49 12.67
C PRO A 158 -7.42 -31.58 13.56
N ASP A 159 -7.52 -31.31 14.86
CA ASP A 159 -8.07 -32.23 15.87
C ASP A 159 -9.47 -31.82 16.38
N GLY A 160 -10.00 -30.69 15.85
CA GLY A 160 -11.33 -30.20 16.14
C GLY A 160 -11.46 -29.45 17.47
N ASP A 161 -10.33 -29.06 18.08
CA ASP A 161 -10.34 -28.31 19.34
C ASP A 161 -10.63 -26.81 19.16
N GLY A 162 -10.75 -26.34 17.91
CA GLY A 162 -11.03 -24.96 17.54
C GLY A 162 -9.77 -24.10 17.41
N ASN A 163 -8.57 -24.70 17.44
CA ASN A 163 -7.30 -23.98 17.34
C ASN A 163 -6.43 -24.52 16.21
N LYS A 164 -6.28 -23.74 15.16
CA LYS A 164 -5.51 -24.12 13.96
C LYS A 164 -6.03 -25.37 13.24
N ASP A 165 -7.34 -25.58 13.26
CA ASP A 165 -7.98 -26.76 12.66
C ASP A 165 -7.98 -26.75 11.12
N TYR A 166 -7.88 -25.58 10.51
CA TYR A 166 -7.96 -25.42 9.06
C TYR A 166 -7.01 -24.35 8.54
N VAL A 167 -6.86 -24.32 7.23
CA VAL A 167 -6.11 -23.28 6.52
C VAL A 167 -7.03 -22.54 5.58
N GLN A 168 -7.00 -21.22 5.64
CA GLN A 168 -7.64 -20.33 4.70
C GLN A 168 -6.61 -19.43 4.06
N TYR A 169 -6.70 -19.19 2.73
CA TYR A 169 -5.91 -18.18 2.05
C TYR A 169 -6.64 -16.83 2.11
N ARG A 170 -5.99 -15.84 2.67
CA ARG A 170 -6.45 -14.45 2.69
C ARG A 170 -5.59 -13.65 1.72
N ALA A 171 -6.19 -13.09 0.69
CA ALA A 171 -5.53 -12.28 -0.31
C ALA A 171 -5.85 -10.79 -0.11
N VAL A 172 -4.86 -9.95 -0.31
CA VAL A 172 -5.00 -8.50 -0.47
C VAL A 172 -4.89 -8.18 -1.96
N VAL A 173 -5.87 -7.47 -2.48
CA VAL A 173 -6.02 -7.10 -3.89
C VAL A 173 -6.19 -5.59 -4.04
#